data_4e34196f9330a0edeed438f01b664554
#
_entry.id   4e34196f9330a0edeed438f01b664554
#
_cell.length_a   1.000
_cell.length_b   1.000
_cell.length_c   1.000
_cell.angle_alpha   90.00
_cell.angle_beta   90.00
_cell.angle_gamma   90.00
#
_symmetry.space_group_name_H-M   'P 1'
#
loop_
_entity.id
_entity.type
_entity.pdbx_description
1 polymer ?
#
loop_
_entity_poly.entity_id
_entity_poly.type
_entity_poly.pdbx_seq_one_letter_code
_entity_poly.pdbx_strand_id
1 'polypeptide(L)'
;MATKTKKASKKPALKKPAAKKAAPAIKRVNGAALEHEVEQLLYAQAEALDGKHWQEFIDFFADDGMYWMPPAPHYTTWDGMPSIFAEDRDMMTVRMKRVSHPHAWSQHAEWGTNHVVSNVVIEDIDRKSGDIHVRSRFHMVELRRDELRHFAGLYRHHLKRTKGGLKIKLQRVDMVNAQAPYEYVLQVWV
;
A
#
# COMPACT_ATOMS: atom_id res chain seq x y z
N MET A 1 26.62 -39.55 -59.18
CA MET A 1 27.22 -38.54 -58.30
C MET A 1 26.28 -37.34 -58.22
N ALA A 2 25.59 -37.17 -57.10
CA ALA A 2 24.61 -36.11 -56.94
C ALA A 2 25.07 -35.20 -55.79
N THR A 3 25.47 -33.99 -56.12
CA THR A 3 25.95 -32.95 -55.20
C THR A 3 24.76 -32.28 -54.51
N LYS A 4 24.64 -32.45 -53.17
CA LYS A 4 23.67 -31.77 -52.34
C LYS A 4 24.19 -30.38 -51.93
N THR A 5 23.55 -29.34 -52.45
CA THR A 5 23.76 -27.95 -52.02
C THR A 5 23.08 -27.70 -50.66
N LYS A 6 23.88 -27.31 -49.65
CA LYS A 6 23.38 -26.87 -48.34
C LYS A 6 22.82 -25.46 -48.41
N LYS A 7 21.51 -25.31 -48.17
CA LYS A 7 20.84 -24.03 -47.95
C LYS A 7 21.22 -23.45 -46.56
N ALA A 8 21.87 -22.31 -46.55
CA ALA A 8 22.16 -21.60 -45.33
C ALA A 8 20.90 -20.93 -44.77
N SER A 9 20.53 -21.24 -43.52
CA SER A 9 19.40 -20.61 -42.83
C SER A 9 19.83 -19.25 -42.28
N LYS A 10 19.17 -18.18 -42.73
CA LYS A 10 19.34 -16.83 -42.12
C LYS A 10 18.71 -16.80 -40.75
N LYS A 11 19.51 -16.49 -39.69
CA LYS A 11 19.03 -16.19 -38.34
C LYS A 11 18.17 -14.91 -38.37
N PRO A 12 17.02 -14.89 -37.66
CA PRO A 12 16.23 -13.68 -37.57
C PRO A 12 16.96 -12.62 -36.72
N ALA A 13 16.99 -11.39 -37.21
CA ALA A 13 17.59 -10.25 -36.48
C ALA A 13 16.75 -9.89 -35.26
N LEU A 14 17.37 -9.87 -34.10
CA LEU A 14 16.78 -9.38 -32.84
C LEU A 14 16.41 -7.89 -33.00
N LYS A 15 15.13 -7.58 -32.89
CA LYS A 15 14.65 -6.20 -32.83
C LYS A 15 15.18 -5.54 -31.55
N LYS A 16 15.89 -4.41 -31.68
CA LYS A 16 16.29 -3.58 -30.52
C LYS A 16 15.07 -3.20 -29.69
N PRO A 17 15.13 -3.30 -28.35
CA PRO A 17 14.01 -2.85 -27.49
C PRO A 17 13.80 -1.35 -27.69
N ALA A 18 12.53 -0.97 -27.86
CA ALA A 18 12.13 0.44 -27.94
C ALA A 18 12.57 1.19 -26.68
N ALA A 19 13.13 2.36 -26.84
CA ALA A 19 13.57 3.22 -25.76
C ALA A 19 12.38 3.49 -24.82
N LYS A 20 12.49 3.09 -23.54
CA LYS A 20 11.50 3.42 -22.51
C LYS A 20 11.45 4.94 -22.40
N LYS A 21 10.26 5.52 -22.62
CA LYS A 21 10.01 6.93 -22.30
C LYS A 21 10.44 7.18 -20.82
N ALA A 22 11.28 8.17 -20.60
CA ALA A 22 11.64 8.59 -19.27
C ALA A 22 10.37 8.92 -18.46
N ALA A 23 10.31 8.47 -17.21
CA ALA A 23 9.21 8.81 -16.33
C ALA A 23 9.14 10.34 -16.18
N PRO A 24 7.94 10.94 -16.17
CA PRO A 24 7.81 12.39 -16.02
C PRO A 24 8.50 12.84 -14.73
N ALA A 25 9.26 13.92 -14.81
CA ALA A 25 9.88 14.53 -13.64
C ALA A 25 8.78 14.95 -12.65
N ILE A 26 8.84 14.47 -11.42
CA ILE A 26 7.90 14.82 -10.35
C ILE A 26 8.11 16.30 -10.03
N LYS A 27 7.12 17.12 -10.37
CA LYS A 27 7.10 18.51 -9.92
C LYS A 27 6.78 18.51 -8.42
N ARG A 28 7.76 18.83 -7.57
CA ARG A 28 7.49 19.11 -6.15
C ARG A 28 6.57 20.34 -6.07
N VAL A 29 5.35 20.13 -5.59
CA VAL A 29 4.27 21.14 -5.64
C VAL A 29 4.22 21.97 -4.35
N ASN A 30 4.97 21.58 -3.27
CA ASN A 30 4.69 22.12 -1.95
C ASN A 30 5.92 22.46 -1.13
N GLY A 31 5.72 23.39 -0.17
CA GLY A 31 6.76 23.78 0.77
C GLY A 31 7.07 22.67 1.78
N ALA A 32 8.30 22.67 2.31
CA ALA A 32 8.81 21.69 3.27
C ALA A 32 7.91 21.45 4.50
N ALA A 33 7.14 22.46 4.90
CA ALA A 33 6.22 22.33 6.04
C ALA A 33 5.08 21.33 5.80
N LEU A 34 4.48 21.31 4.60
CA LEU A 34 3.42 20.38 4.26
C LEU A 34 3.98 18.97 4.05
N GLU A 35 5.15 18.85 3.41
CA GLU A 35 5.84 17.55 3.28
C GLU A 35 6.09 16.95 4.66
N HIS A 36 6.63 17.74 5.59
CA HIS A 36 6.86 17.31 6.96
C HIS A 36 5.56 16.91 7.69
N GLU A 37 4.49 17.70 7.56
CA GLU A 37 3.18 17.36 8.17
C GLU A 37 2.65 16.01 7.67
N VAL A 38 2.76 15.77 6.36
CA VAL A 38 2.37 14.49 5.75
C VAL A 38 3.25 13.34 6.25
N GLU A 39 4.56 13.52 6.30
CA GLU A 39 5.49 12.51 6.83
C GLU A 39 5.15 12.15 8.27
N GLN A 40 4.92 13.15 9.13
CA GLN A 40 4.56 12.92 10.53
C GLN A 40 3.23 12.15 10.67
N LEU A 41 2.23 12.43 9.82
CA LEU A 41 0.99 11.66 9.79
C LEU A 41 1.26 10.18 9.46
N LEU A 42 2.06 9.91 8.43
CA LEU A 42 2.34 8.54 7.98
C LEU A 42 3.20 7.77 9.00
N TYR A 43 4.14 8.43 9.65
CA TYR A 43 4.96 7.82 10.72
C TYR A 43 4.12 7.52 11.95
N ALA A 44 3.26 8.44 12.38
CA ALA A 44 2.35 8.20 13.51
C ALA A 44 1.36 7.05 13.21
N GLN A 45 0.90 6.94 11.96
CA GLN A 45 0.07 5.82 11.53
C GLN A 45 0.82 4.47 11.64
N ALA A 46 2.08 4.41 11.20
CA ALA A 46 2.93 3.24 11.31
C ALA A 46 3.17 2.85 12.78
N GLU A 47 3.49 3.81 13.63
CA GLU A 47 3.66 3.61 15.08
C GLU A 47 2.38 3.08 15.74
N ALA A 48 1.20 3.58 15.35
CA ALA A 48 -0.07 3.08 15.87
C ALA A 48 -0.32 1.62 15.48
N LEU A 49 0.06 1.20 14.27
CA LEU A 49 -0.02 -0.20 13.83
C LEU A 49 0.94 -1.09 14.64
N ASP A 50 2.19 -0.70 14.75
CA ASP A 50 3.24 -1.47 15.42
C ASP A 50 3.00 -1.54 16.94
N GLY A 51 2.48 -0.46 17.52
CA GLY A 51 2.06 -0.40 18.92
C GLY A 51 0.71 -1.08 19.20
N LYS A 52 0.02 -1.59 18.18
CA LYS A 52 -1.33 -2.17 18.29
C LYS A 52 -2.36 -1.18 18.87
N HIS A 53 -2.15 0.11 18.63
CA HIS A 53 -3.06 1.20 19.02
C HIS A 53 -4.17 1.35 17.96
N TRP A 54 -5.00 0.31 17.84
CA TRP A 54 -5.97 0.17 16.75
C TRP A 54 -6.96 1.32 16.63
N GLN A 55 -7.41 1.86 17.75
CA GLN A 55 -8.33 3.00 17.72
C GLN A 55 -7.65 4.26 17.18
N GLU A 56 -6.40 4.51 17.55
CA GLU A 56 -5.60 5.63 17.03
C GLU A 56 -5.40 5.48 15.52
N PHE A 57 -5.10 4.25 15.05
CA PHE A 57 -5.01 3.97 13.62
C PHE A 57 -6.31 4.32 12.88
N ILE A 58 -7.47 3.88 13.41
CA ILE A 58 -8.78 4.18 12.81
C ILE A 58 -9.06 5.68 12.84
N ASP A 59 -8.63 6.38 13.87
CA ASP A 59 -8.86 7.82 14.03
C ASP A 59 -8.03 8.69 13.08
N PHE A 60 -7.01 8.16 12.41
CA PHE A 60 -6.37 8.85 11.28
C PHE A 60 -7.31 9.00 10.08
N PHE A 61 -8.29 8.13 9.94
CA PHE A 61 -9.23 8.19 8.83
C PHE A 61 -10.32 9.23 9.06
N ALA A 62 -10.76 9.85 7.97
CA ALA A 62 -11.95 10.68 7.96
C ALA A 62 -13.22 9.83 8.16
N ASP A 63 -14.38 10.44 8.47
CA ASP A 63 -15.62 9.69 8.68
C ASP A 63 -16.04 8.88 7.44
N ASP A 64 -15.74 9.41 6.25
CA ASP A 64 -15.90 8.76 4.94
C ASP A 64 -14.61 8.05 4.46
N GLY A 65 -13.68 7.76 5.38
CA GLY A 65 -12.38 7.18 5.06
C GLY A 65 -12.45 5.70 4.69
N MET A 66 -11.57 5.29 3.78
CA MET A 66 -11.49 3.92 3.26
C MET A 66 -10.05 3.41 3.31
N TYR A 67 -9.87 2.20 3.83
CA TYR A 67 -8.65 1.40 3.68
C TYR A 67 -8.90 0.36 2.58
N TRP A 68 -8.07 0.36 1.54
CA TRP A 68 -8.24 -0.50 0.39
C TRP A 68 -6.95 -1.18 -0.04
N MET A 69 -6.97 -2.51 -0.10
CA MET A 69 -5.89 -3.33 -0.61
C MET A 69 -6.41 -4.17 -1.78
N PRO A 70 -6.18 -3.75 -3.04
CA PRO A 70 -6.56 -4.53 -4.21
C PRO A 70 -5.68 -5.76 -4.38
N PRO A 71 -6.16 -6.84 -5.03
CA PRO A 71 -5.36 -8.03 -5.32
C PRO A 71 -4.33 -7.79 -6.44
N ALA A 72 -4.49 -6.72 -7.24
CA ALA A 72 -3.53 -6.34 -8.28
C ALA A 72 -3.62 -4.84 -8.61
N PRO A 73 -2.52 -4.24 -9.10
CA PRO A 73 -2.45 -2.79 -9.34
C PRO A 73 -3.44 -2.23 -10.37
N HIS A 74 -3.95 -3.07 -11.29
CA HIS A 74 -4.87 -2.63 -12.33
C HIS A 74 -6.31 -2.37 -11.85
N TYR A 75 -6.66 -2.81 -10.64
CA TYR A 75 -7.97 -2.48 -10.06
C TYR A 75 -8.01 -1.00 -9.69
N THR A 76 -9.07 -0.31 -10.12
CA THR A 76 -9.23 1.14 -9.93
C THR A 76 -10.35 1.50 -8.95
N THR A 77 -11.16 0.53 -8.55
CA THR A 77 -12.25 0.69 -7.58
C THR A 77 -12.37 -0.57 -6.73
N TRP A 78 -12.87 -0.40 -5.51
CA TRP A 78 -13.27 -1.49 -4.62
C TRP A 78 -14.74 -1.87 -4.80
N ASP A 79 -15.56 -1.00 -5.41
CA ASP A 79 -16.99 -1.21 -5.57
C ASP A 79 -17.25 -2.35 -6.55
N GLY A 80 -17.92 -3.41 -6.05
CA GLY A 80 -18.24 -4.61 -6.81
C GLY A 80 -17.03 -5.43 -7.28
N MET A 81 -15.82 -5.15 -6.77
CA MET A 81 -14.59 -5.82 -7.19
C MET A 81 -13.96 -6.60 -6.04
N PRO A 82 -13.30 -7.77 -6.32
CA PRO A 82 -12.54 -8.48 -5.32
C PRO A 82 -11.45 -7.59 -4.71
N SER A 83 -11.29 -7.66 -3.39
CA SER A 83 -10.27 -6.94 -2.65
C SER A 83 -9.69 -7.84 -1.56
N ILE A 84 -8.42 -7.66 -1.21
CA ILE A 84 -7.83 -8.29 -0.02
C ILE A 84 -8.44 -7.63 1.21
N PHE A 85 -8.46 -6.29 1.22
CA PHE A 85 -9.21 -5.46 2.15
C PHE A 85 -9.96 -4.38 1.38
N ALA A 86 -11.19 -4.10 1.80
CA ALA A 86 -11.96 -2.91 1.42
C ALA A 86 -12.81 -2.55 2.64
N GLU A 87 -12.31 -1.65 3.48
CA GLU A 87 -12.86 -1.39 4.80
C GLU A 87 -13.04 0.11 5.02
N ASP A 88 -14.27 0.50 5.28
CA ASP A 88 -14.61 1.76 5.89
C ASP A 88 -14.32 1.74 7.40
N ARG A 89 -14.54 2.85 8.10
CA ARG A 89 -14.28 2.94 9.54
C ARG A 89 -15.09 1.95 10.38
N ASP A 90 -16.32 1.61 9.96
CA ASP A 90 -17.16 0.64 10.66
C ASP A 90 -16.58 -0.76 10.55
N MET A 91 -16.16 -1.15 9.35
CA MET A 91 -15.50 -2.43 9.13
C MET A 91 -14.12 -2.51 9.82
N MET A 92 -13.34 -1.43 9.83
CA MET A 92 -12.11 -1.35 10.61
C MET A 92 -12.40 -1.57 12.11
N THR A 93 -13.46 -0.95 12.63
CA THR A 93 -13.88 -1.13 14.03
C THR A 93 -14.29 -2.58 14.33
N VAL A 94 -14.98 -3.24 13.41
CA VAL A 94 -15.33 -4.67 13.53
C VAL A 94 -14.06 -5.51 13.56
N ARG A 95 -13.08 -5.25 12.69
CA ARG A 95 -11.78 -5.94 12.68
C ARG A 95 -11.04 -5.75 14.00
N MET A 96 -10.93 -4.51 14.49
CA MET A 96 -10.30 -4.19 15.77
C MET A 96 -10.91 -5.01 16.91
N LYS A 97 -12.24 -5.05 17.01
CA LYS A 97 -12.95 -5.82 18.04
C LYS A 97 -12.67 -7.32 17.90
N ARG A 98 -12.56 -7.84 16.68
CA ARG A 98 -12.22 -9.24 16.44
C ARG A 98 -10.79 -9.56 16.88
N VAL A 99 -9.82 -8.71 16.52
CA VAL A 99 -8.40 -8.91 16.90
C VAL A 99 -8.20 -8.83 18.41
N SER A 100 -8.94 -7.95 19.08
CA SER A 100 -8.86 -7.73 20.53
C SER A 100 -9.77 -8.67 21.35
N HIS A 101 -10.52 -9.57 20.70
CA HIS A 101 -11.48 -10.42 21.40
C HIS A 101 -10.77 -11.51 22.22
N PRO A 102 -11.16 -11.76 23.49
CA PRO A 102 -10.52 -12.78 24.34
C PRO A 102 -10.51 -14.18 23.77
N HIS A 103 -11.49 -14.55 22.91
CA HIS A 103 -11.57 -15.83 22.23
C HIS A 103 -11.03 -15.81 20.79
N ALA A 104 -10.22 -14.81 20.44
CA ALA A 104 -9.54 -14.75 19.14
C ALA A 104 -8.31 -15.69 19.13
N TRP A 105 -8.53 -16.99 19.03
CA TRP A 105 -7.50 -18.04 19.06
C TRP A 105 -6.33 -17.75 18.10
N SER A 106 -6.61 -17.14 16.95
CA SER A 106 -5.58 -16.72 15.99
C SER A 106 -4.65 -15.62 16.53
N GLN A 107 -5.02 -14.94 17.60
CA GLN A 107 -4.26 -13.85 18.23
C GLN A 107 -3.51 -14.29 19.48
N HIS A 108 -3.69 -15.55 19.95
CA HIS A 108 -2.99 -16.08 21.12
C HIS A 108 -1.50 -16.33 20.87
N ALA A 109 -1.10 -16.53 19.62
CA ALA A 109 0.31 -16.62 19.29
C ALA A 109 0.97 -15.25 19.49
N GLU A 110 2.19 -15.23 19.99
CA GLU A 110 3.01 -14.04 20.02
C GLU A 110 3.25 -13.56 18.59
N TRP A 111 3.05 -12.27 18.36
CA TRP A 111 3.25 -11.63 17.07
C TRP A 111 3.51 -10.12 17.23
N GLY A 112 4.20 -9.57 16.28
CA GLY A 112 4.49 -8.15 16.19
C GLY A 112 4.77 -7.74 14.77
N THR A 113 4.66 -6.45 14.50
CA THR A 113 4.96 -5.86 13.21
C THR A 113 5.96 -4.73 13.38
N ASN A 114 6.66 -4.42 12.31
CA ASN A 114 7.46 -3.20 12.19
C ASN A 114 7.32 -2.63 10.79
N HIS A 115 6.80 -1.41 10.71
CA HIS A 115 6.61 -0.68 9.47
C HIS A 115 7.72 0.35 9.26
N VAL A 116 8.29 0.36 8.06
CA VAL A 116 9.18 1.42 7.59
C VAL A 116 8.50 2.14 6.43
N VAL A 117 8.15 3.41 6.61
CA VAL A 117 7.59 4.27 5.57
C VAL A 117 8.70 5.16 5.03
N SER A 118 8.78 5.27 3.70
CA SER A 118 9.84 6.04 3.04
C SER A 118 9.38 6.61 1.71
N ASN A 119 10.23 7.44 1.09
CA ASN A 119 10.01 8.00 -0.23
C ASN A 119 8.63 8.69 -0.34
N VAL A 120 8.28 9.45 0.68
CA VAL A 120 7.04 10.22 0.73
C VAL A 120 7.10 11.34 -0.32
N VAL A 121 6.10 11.39 -1.17
CA VAL A 121 6.00 12.37 -2.25
C VAL A 121 4.56 12.85 -2.35
N ILE A 122 4.36 14.16 -2.25
CA ILE A 122 3.09 14.78 -2.61
C ILE A 122 3.03 14.88 -4.14
N GLU A 123 2.15 14.09 -4.75
CA GLU A 123 2.02 14.02 -6.22
C GLU A 123 1.17 15.18 -6.76
N ASP A 124 0.11 15.53 -6.05
CA ASP A 124 -0.81 16.60 -6.46
C ASP A 124 -1.61 17.14 -5.26
N ILE A 125 -2.13 18.36 -5.43
CA ILE A 125 -3.17 18.94 -4.58
C ILE A 125 -4.33 19.36 -5.47
N ASP A 126 -5.50 18.78 -5.24
CA ASP A 126 -6.71 19.16 -5.95
C ASP A 126 -7.06 20.62 -5.62
N ARG A 127 -7.12 21.48 -6.67
CA ARG A 127 -7.34 22.92 -6.49
C ARG A 127 -8.75 23.27 -6.02
N LYS A 128 -9.73 22.36 -6.19
CA LYS A 128 -11.12 22.60 -5.83
C LYS A 128 -11.43 22.12 -4.42
N SER A 129 -11.05 20.87 -4.11
CA SER A 129 -11.31 20.25 -2.80
C SER A 129 -10.22 20.54 -1.77
N GLY A 130 -8.99 20.85 -2.21
CA GLY A 130 -7.81 20.94 -1.36
C GLY A 130 -7.28 19.57 -0.92
N ASP A 131 -7.80 18.47 -1.47
CA ASP A 131 -7.34 17.13 -1.16
C ASP A 131 -5.91 16.93 -1.66
N ILE A 132 -5.10 16.26 -0.85
CA ILE A 132 -3.68 16.05 -1.11
C ILE A 132 -3.48 14.58 -1.51
N HIS A 133 -2.88 14.36 -2.66
CA HIS A 133 -2.54 13.04 -3.17
C HIS A 133 -1.08 12.74 -2.85
N VAL A 134 -0.85 11.69 -2.07
CA VAL A 134 0.47 11.31 -1.58
C VAL A 134 0.79 9.89 -2.03
N ARG A 135 2.04 9.68 -2.40
CA ARG A 135 2.63 8.38 -2.65
C ARG A 135 3.80 8.17 -1.69
N SER A 136 3.88 6.98 -1.11
CA SER A 136 5.03 6.57 -0.32
C SER A 136 5.35 5.10 -0.56
N ARG A 137 6.52 4.66 -0.10
CA ARG A 137 6.90 3.25 -0.08
C ARG A 137 6.80 2.73 1.33
N PHE A 138 6.44 1.46 1.48
CA PHE A 138 6.50 0.80 2.76
C PHE A 138 7.26 -0.53 2.66
N HIS A 139 7.85 -0.89 3.78
CA HIS A 139 8.33 -2.22 4.07
C HIS A 139 7.86 -2.58 5.47
N MET A 140 7.19 -3.69 5.61
CA MET A 140 6.69 -4.22 6.88
C MET A 140 7.27 -5.61 7.10
N VAL A 141 7.69 -5.85 8.33
CA VAL A 141 8.05 -7.18 8.82
C VAL A 141 6.99 -7.60 9.83
N GLU A 142 6.46 -8.80 9.71
CA GLU A 142 5.62 -9.46 10.71
C GLU A 142 6.37 -10.65 11.27
N LEU A 143 6.58 -10.67 12.58
CA LEU A 143 6.95 -11.88 13.31
C LEU A 143 5.68 -12.51 13.85
N ARG A 144 5.45 -13.79 13.57
CA ARG A 144 4.34 -14.54 14.12
C ARG A 144 4.80 -15.93 14.50
N ARG A 145 4.79 -16.25 15.81
CA ARG A 145 5.50 -17.39 16.35
C ARG A 145 6.99 -17.28 15.99
N ASP A 146 7.54 -18.30 15.31
CA ASP A 146 8.94 -18.36 14.89
C ASP A 146 9.11 -17.98 13.40
N GLU A 147 8.03 -17.54 12.73
CA GLU A 147 8.03 -17.21 11.31
C GLU A 147 8.11 -15.70 11.09
N LEU A 148 9.04 -15.30 10.24
CA LEU A 148 9.22 -13.93 9.81
C LEU A 148 8.66 -13.75 8.39
N ARG A 149 7.78 -12.78 8.21
CA ARG A 149 7.20 -12.46 6.91
C ARG A 149 7.52 -11.03 6.52
N HIS A 150 7.74 -10.84 5.23
CA HIS A 150 8.04 -9.53 4.66
C HIS A 150 6.92 -9.10 3.72
N PHE A 151 6.46 -7.88 3.92
CA PHE A 151 5.51 -7.21 3.04
C PHE A 151 6.12 -5.92 2.58
N ALA A 152 5.97 -5.59 1.31
CA ALA A 152 6.49 -4.35 0.76
C ALA A 152 5.59 -3.87 -0.37
N GLY A 153 5.57 -2.56 -0.58
CA GLY A 153 4.74 -2.03 -1.64
C GLY A 153 4.71 -0.52 -1.72
N LEU A 154 3.59 -0.08 -2.22
CA LEU A 154 3.29 1.32 -2.47
C LEU A 154 2.02 1.70 -1.70
N TYR A 155 2.10 2.75 -0.91
CA TYR A 155 0.93 3.43 -0.40
C TYR A 155 0.54 4.59 -1.32
N ARG A 156 -0.75 4.74 -1.52
CA ARG A 156 -1.36 5.94 -2.10
C ARG A 156 -2.40 6.46 -1.14
N HIS A 157 -2.21 7.70 -0.70
CA HIS A 157 -3.14 8.36 0.21
C HIS A 157 -3.84 9.52 -0.49
N HIS A 158 -5.14 9.61 -0.25
CA HIS A 158 -5.89 10.85 -0.45
C HIS A 158 -6.15 11.43 0.93
N LEU A 159 -5.54 12.58 1.19
CA LEU A 159 -5.67 13.26 2.48
C LEU A 159 -6.56 14.49 2.32
N LYS A 160 -7.41 14.75 3.30
CA LYS A 160 -8.18 15.99 3.39
C LYS A 160 -7.77 16.80 4.61
N ARG A 161 -7.76 18.12 4.47
CA ARG A 161 -7.52 19.02 5.59
C ARG A 161 -8.80 19.24 6.38
N THR A 162 -8.69 19.10 7.67
CA THR A 162 -9.76 19.37 8.64
C THR A 162 -9.30 20.41 9.66
N LYS A 163 -10.19 20.84 10.54
CA LYS A 163 -9.83 21.74 11.66
C LYS A 163 -8.83 21.08 12.64
N GLY A 164 -8.84 19.75 12.72
CA GLY A 164 -7.97 18.96 13.60
C GLY A 164 -6.70 18.43 12.91
N GLY A 165 -6.34 18.91 11.71
CA GLY A 165 -5.19 18.45 10.95
C GLY A 165 -5.58 17.63 9.72
N LEU A 166 -4.64 16.88 9.18
CA LEU A 166 -4.87 16.01 8.04
C LEU A 166 -5.61 14.73 8.46
N LYS A 167 -6.54 14.27 7.61
CA LYS A 167 -7.26 13.00 7.75
C LYS A 167 -7.19 12.21 6.46
N ILE A 168 -7.15 10.88 6.57
CA ILE A 168 -7.09 9.96 5.44
C ILE A 168 -8.49 9.73 4.91
N LYS A 169 -8.73 10.10 3.66
CA LYS A 169 -9.95 9.80 2.93
C LYS A 169 -9.87 8.47 2.19
N LEU A 170 -8.68 8.14 1.69
CA LEU A 170 -8.36 6.84 1.12
C LEU A 170 -6.92 6.50 1.42
N GLN A 171 -6.69 5.30 1.95
CA GLN A 171 -5.40 4.63 1.92
C GLN A 171 -5.51 3.41 1.01
N ARG A 172 -4.84 3.48 -0.13
CA ARG A 172 -4.68 2.33 -1.02
C ARG A 172 -3.32 1.70 -0.79
N VAL A 173 -3.30 0.36 -0.68
CA VAL A 173 -2.09 -0.44 -0.44
C VAL A 173 -1.87 -1.37 -1.62
N ASP A 174 -0.90 -1.06 -2.46
CA ASP A 174 -0.49 -1.90 -3.58
C ASP A 174 0.71 -2.75 -3.16
N MET A 175 0.49 -3.98 -2.71
CA MET A 175 1.55 -4.89 -2.30
C MET A 175 2.28 -5.49 -3.51
N VAL A 176 3.61 -5.61 -3.42
CA VAL A 176 4.45 -6.30 -4.41
C VAL A 176 4.09 -7.78 -4.50
N ASN A 177 3.78 -8.39 -3.38
CA ASN A 177 3.48 -9.81 -3.24
C ASN A 177 1.99 -10.09 -2.98
N ALA A 178 1.08 -9.23 -3.47
CA ALA A 178 -0.37 -9.37 -3.24
C ALA A 178 -0.95 -10.72 -3.69
N GLN A 179 -0.34 -11.37 -4.67
CA GLN A 179 -0.77 -12.67 -5.20
C GLN A 179 0.15 -13.83 -4.81
N ALA A 180 1.05 -13.61 -3.85
CA ALA A 180 1.87 -14.70 -3.34
C ALA A 180 1.02 -15.74 -2.60
N PRO A 181 1.46 -17.00 -2.54
CA PRO A 181 0.83 -17.98 -1.68
C PRO A 181 1.10 -17.61 -0.22
N TYR A 182 0.04 -17.33 0.52
CA TYR A 182 0.11 -17.10 1.95
C TYR A 182 -0.34 -18.33 2.70
N GLU A 183 0.43 -18.77 3.67
CA GLU A 183 0.08 -19.91 4.52
C GLU A 183 -1.05 -19.59 5.49
N TYR A 184 -1.23 -18.30 5.81
CA TYR A 184 -2.32 -17.80 6.64
C TYR A 184 -2.81 -16.42 6.22
N VAL A 185 -4.03 -16.10 6.59
CA VAL A 185 -4.71 -14.85 6.26
C VAL A 185 -4.07 -13.68 7.02
N LEU A 186 -3.89 -12.53 6.36
CA LEU A 186 -3.55 -11.28 7.03
C LEU A 186 -4.61 -10.96 8.09
N GLN A 187 -4.17 -10.77 9.34
CA GLN A 187 -5.06 -10.52 10.46
C GLN A 187 -5.28 -9.04 10.70
N VAL A 188 -4.27 -8.24 10.37
CA VAL A 188 -4.21 -6.79 10.62
C VAL A 188 -3.82 -6.05 9.36
N TRP A 189 -3.93 -4.73 9.42
CA TRP A 189 -3.52 -3.85 8.32
C TRP A 189 -2.00 -3.85 8.12
N VAL A 190 -1.62 -3.57 6.89
CA VAL A 190 -0.22 -3.46 6.43
C VAL A 190 0.10 -2.00 6.18
#